data_19bcdc9bcf579601d8a9747fa11560bd
#
_entry.id   19bcdc9bcf579601d8a9747fa11560bd
#
_cell.length_a   1.000
_cell.length_b   1.000
_cell.length_c   1.000
_cell.angle_alpha   90.00
_cell.angle_beta   90.00
_cell.angle_gamma   90.00
#
_symmetry.space_group_name_H-M   'P 1'
#
loop_
_entity.id
_entity.type
_entity.pdbx_description
1 polymer ?
#
loop_
_entity_poly.entity_id
_entity_poly.type
_entity_poly.pdbx_seq_one_letter_code
_entity_poly.pdbx_strand_id
1 'polypeptide(L)'
;KMIHQEKSSAFLYDIIEKELADLSYPSNSKSLYDPIRYVLNIGGKRIRPILSLLSHQLFSDNIDSTLKAAIGIEIFHNFTLIHDDIMDKAPLRRGLQTVHKKWDNNAAILCGDTMLVQAFDFISQVDNKNLRMVLDVFNKAAIKVCEGQNWDMNFEQRQDVTISEYLKMIEYKTSVLLAASLQIGAINGGACIDQQDHLYKFGKNIEEVYKKELIKN
;
A
#
# COMPACT_ATOMS: atom_id res chain seq x y z
N LYS A 1 0.72 -20.96 -29.61
CA LYS A 1 0.04 -20.75 -28.32
C LYS A 1 1.14 -20.76 -27.26
N MET A 2 1.65 -19.57 -26.88
CA MET A 2 2.45 -19.46 -25.66
C MET A 2 1.50 -19.68 -24.49
N ILE A 3 1.78 -20.68 -23.67
CA ILE A 3 1.10 -20.88 -22.39
C ILE A 3 1.60 -19.76 -21.49
N HIS A 4 0.74 -18.79 -21.18
CA HIS A 4 1.01 -17.81 -20.14
C HIS A 4 1.29 -18.60 -18.85
N GLN A 5 2.54 -18.57 -18.39
CA GLN A 5 2.91 -19.19 -17.13
C GLN A 5 2.57 -18.19 -16.02
N GLU A 6 1.30 -18.21 -15.57
CA GLU A 6 0.88 -17.42 -14.41
C GLU A 6 1.79 -17.73 -13.22
N LYS A 7 2.52 -16.73 -12.78
CA LYS A 7 3.29 -16.83 -11.55
C LYS A 7 2.32 -16.87 -10.38
N SER A 8 2.40 -17.90 -9.56
CA SER A 8 1.50 -18.07 -8.42
C SER A 8 1.65 -16.90 -7.42
N SER A 9 0.61 -16.63 -6.62
CA SER A 9 0.65 -15.61 -5.57
C SER A 9 1.78 -15.86 -4.55
N ALA A 10 2.13 -17.13 -4.28
CA ALA A 10 3.27 -17.50 -3.44
C ALA A 10 4.61 -17.06 -4.05
N PHE A 11 4.81 -17.30 -5.35
CA PHE A 11 6.00 -16.85 -6.06
C PHE A 11 6.12 -15.32 -6.08
N LEU A 12 5.01 -14.61 -6.28
CA LEU A 12 5.01 -13.15 -6.24
C LEU A 12 5.31 -12.63 -4.83
N TYR A 13 4.80 -13.30 -3.80
CA TYR A 13 5.12 -12.98 -2.41
C TYR A 13 6.63 -13.09 -2.15
N ASP A 14 7.26 -14.19 -2.58
CA ASP A 14 8.70 -14.41 -2.37
C ASP A 14 9.56 -13.35 -3.08
N ILE A 15 9.18 -12.95 -4.30
CA ILE A 15 9.85 -11.86 -5.02
C ILE A 15 9.73 -10.52 -4.23
N ILE A 16 8.55 -10.19 -3.75
CA ILE A 16 8.31 -8.96 -2.99
C ILE A 16 9.13 -8.96 -1.69
N GLU A 17 9.10 -10.05 -0.93
CA GLU A 17 9.89 -10.17 0.30
C GLU A 17 11.40 -10.04 0.02
N LYS A 18 11.87 -10.64 -1.06
CA LYS A 18 13.27 -10.51 -1.47
C LYS A 18 13.63 -9.06 -1.81
N GLU A 19 12.83 -8.39 -2.64
CA GLU A 19 13.08 -6.98 -3.01
C GLU A 19 13.07 -6.06 -1.77
N LEU A 20 12.15 -6.30 -0.82
CA LEU A 20 12.11 -5.53 0.43
C LEU A 20 13.32 -5.80 1.34
N ALA A 21 13.79 -7.05 1.40
CA ALA A 21 14.96 -7.43 2.19
C ALA A 21 16.28 -6.90 1.60
N ASP A 22 16.36 -6.82 0.26
CA ASP A 22 17.53 -6.35 -0.48
C ASP A 22 17.66 -4.81 -0.49
N LEU A 23 16.71 -4.06 0.13
CA LEU A 23 16.82 -2.61 0.25
C LEU A 23 18.08 -2.21 1.03
N SER A 24 18.97 -1.50 0.37
CA SER A 24 20.20 -1.01 0.97
C SER A 24 20.03 0.40 1.53
N TYR A 25 20.58 0.63 2.72
CA TYR A 25 20.54 1.91 3.40
C TYR A 25 21.93 2.35 3.84
N PRO A 26 22.23 3.66 3.80
CA PRO A 26 23.51 4.17 4.26
C PRO A 26 23.82 3.79 5.72
N SER A 27 25.06 3.45 5.99
CA SER A 27 25.52 3.04 7.33
C SER A 27 25.68 4.20 8.31
N ASN A 28 25.76 5.43 7.82
CA ASN A 28 25.99 6.66 8.59
C ASN A 28 24.75 7.22 9.32
N SER A 29 23.56 6.69 9.05
CA SER A 29 22.30 7.17 9.63
C SER A 29 21.45 6.00 10.18
N LYS A 30 22.06 5.15 11.00
CA LYS A 30 21.40 3.96 11.55
C LYS A 30 20.10 4.29 12.30
N SER A 31 20.10 5.36 13.09
CA SER A 31 18.92 5.79 13.87
C SER A 31 17.70 6.10 12.98
N LEU A 32 17.92 6.49 11.71
CA LEU A 32 16.85 6.71 10.74
C LEU A 32 16.44 5.41 10.05
N TYR A 33 17.41 4.59 9.63
CA TYR A 33 17.13 3.45 8.76
C TYR A 33 16.85 2.13 9.50
N ASP A 34 17.31 1.96 10.75
CA ASP A 34 17.00 0.77 11.54
C ASP A 34 15.50 0.64 11.86
N PRO A 35 14.76 1.73 12.18
CA PRO A 35 13.29 1.67 12.25
C PRO A 35 12.63 1.24 10.95
N ILE A 36 13.10 1.70 9.79
CA ILE A 36 12.57 1.31 8.47
C ILE A 36 12.76 -0.19 8.23
N ARG A 37 14.00 -0.68 8.41
CA ARG A 37 14.28 -2.12 8.30
C ARG A 37 13.41 -2.95 9.24
N TYR A 38 13.26 -2.48 10.46
CA TYR A 38 12.43 -3.14 11.46
C TYR A 38 10.99 -3.29 10.98
N VAL A 39 10.34 -2.22 10.52
CA VAL A 39 8.95 -2.26 10.06
C VAL A 39 8.76 -3.16 8.86
N LEU A 40 9.62 -3.08 7.86
CA LEU A 40 9.53 -3.91 6.67
C LEU A 40 9.73 -5.41 7.01
N ASN A 41 10.57 -5.72 8.01
CA ASN A 41 10.83 -7.08 8.49
C ASN A 41 9.75 -7.64 9.45
N ILE A 42 8.83 -6.83 9.97
CA ILE A 42 7.67 -7.34 10.73
C ILE A 42 6.84 -8.28 9.87
N GLY A 43 6.97 -8.17 8.55
CA GLY A 43 6.25 -9.00 7.59
C GLY A 43 4.83 -8.54 7.35
N GLY A 44 4.07 -9.34 6.60
CA GLY A 44 2.68 -9.04 6.24
C GLY A 44 2.19 -9.93 5.11
N LYS A 45 0.90 -9.82 4.79
CA LYS A 45 0.29 -10.59 3.70
C LYS A 45 0.68 -10.07 2.31
N ARG A 46 1.28 -8.89 2.22
CA ARG A 46 1.70 -8.23 0.95
C ARG A 46 0.59 -8.20 -0.12
N ILE A 47 -0.65 -8.07 0.29
CA ILE A 47 -1.80 -8.16 -0.63
C ILE A 47 -1.74 -7.09 -1.73
N ARG A 48 -1.39 -5.84 -1.38
CA ARG A 48 -1.36 -4.72 -2.32
C ARG A 48 -0.33 -4.91 -3.45
N PRO A 49 0.94 -5.18 -3.14
CA PRO A 49 1.92 -5.45 -4.19
C PRO A 49 1.61 -6.72 -4.99
N ILE A 50 1.10 -7.80 -4.35
CA ILE A 50 0.68 -9.02 -5.06
C ILE A 50 -0.43 -8.70 -6.06
N LEU A 51 -1.47 -7.96 -5.66
CA LEU A 51 -2.56 -7.59 -6.55
C LEU A 51 -2.11 -6.69 -7.71
N SER A 52 -1.14 -5.80 -7.47
CA SER A 52 -0.55 -4.99 -8.54
C SER A 52 0.14 -5.87 -9.58
N LEU A 53 0.93 -6.85 -9.14
CA LEU A 53 1.63 -7.78 -10.03
C LEU A 53 0.67 -8.74 -10.75
N LEU A 54 -0.35 -9.26 -10.07
CA LEU A 54 -1.39 -10.10 -10.70
C LEU A 54 -2.19 -9.33 -11.75
N SER A 55 -2.55 -8.08 -11.45
CA SER A 55 -3.24 -7.21 -12.41
C SER A 55 -2.39 -6.96 -13.66
N HIS A 56 -1.09 -6.74 -13.49
CA HIS A 56 -0.14 -6.63 -14.61
C HIS A 56 -0.13 -7.89 -15.47
N GLN A 57 -0.08 -9.07 -14.84
CA GLN A 57 0.02 -10.37 -15.54
C GLN A 57 -1.21 -10.68 -16.41
N LEU A 58 -2.35 -10.01 -16.22
CA LEU A 58 -3.49 -10.13 -17.13
C LEU A 58 -3.19 -9.57 -18.53
N PHE A 59 -2.14 -8.76 -18.68
CA PHE A 59 -1.83 -8.04 -19.91
C PHE A 59 -0.40 -8.25 -20.42
N SER A 60 0.55 -8.61 -19.55
CA SER A 60 1.96 -8.76 -19.88
C SER A 60 2.68 -9.72 -18.92
N ASP A 61 3.65 -10.47 -19.44
CA ASP A 61 4.45 -11.44 -18.64
C ASP A 61 5.62 -10.78 -17.91
N ASN A 62 6.16 -9.66 -18.42
CA ASN A 62 7.31 -8.97 -17.82
C ASN A 62 6.87 -8.00 -16.75
N ILE A 63 7.01 -8.38 -15.49
CA ILE A 63 6.58 -7.60 -14.31
C ILE A 63 7.60 -6.58 -13.82
N ASP A 64 8.79 -6.45 -14.42
CA ASP A 64 9.92 -5.71 -13.84
C ASP A 64 9.59 -4.24 -13.52
N SER A 65 8.97 -3.52 -14.45
CA SER A 65 8.58 -2.12 -14.21
C SER A 65 7.47 -2.00 -13.16
N THR A 66 6.54 -2.96 -13.13
CA THR A 66 5.46 -2.99 -12.13
C THR A 66 5.98 -3.41 -10.76
N LEU A 67 7.00 -4.25 -10.68
CA LEU A 67 7.59 -4.67 -9.40
C LEU A 67 8.08 -3.47 -8.59
N LYS A 68 8.76 -2.51 -9.22
CA LYS A 68 9.20 -1.29 -8.53
C LYS A 68 8.01 -0.48 -7.98
N ALA A 69 6.97 -0.27 -8.78
CA ALA A 69 5.76 0.39 -8.31
C ALA A 69 5.06 -0.39 -7.19
N ALA A 70 4.99 -1.72 -7.27
CA ALA A 70 4.41 -2.57 -6.24
C ALA A 70 5.17 -2.46 -4.90
N ILE A 71 6.50 -2.42 -4.94
CA ILE A 71 7.35 -2.16 -3.76
C ILE A 71 7.07 -0.77 -3.20
N GLY A 72 6.98 0.25 -4.04
CA GLY A 72 6.62 1.61 -3.62
C GLY A 72 5.27 1.68 -2.91
N ILE A 73 4.26 0.98 -3.43
CA ILE A 73 2.93 0.88 -2.79
C ILE A 73 3.03 0.21 -1.41
N GLU A 74 3.82 -0.84 -1.27
CA GLU A 74 4.00 -1.52 0.02
C GLU A 74 4.76 -0.65 1.03
N ILE A 75 5.78 0.08 0.58
CA ILE A 75 6.50 1.06 1.42
C ILE A 75 5.53 2.15 1.88
N PHE A 76 4.72 2.71 0.97
CA PHE A 76 3.68 3.68 1.33
C PHE A 76 2.68 3.13 2.35
N HIS A 77 2.21 1.90 2.15
CA HIS A 77 1.31 1.26 3.11
C HIS A 77 1.96 1.16 4.51
N ASN A 78 3.22 0.74 4.59
CA ASN A 78 3.91 0.65 5.87
C ASN A 78 4.16 2.04 6.49
N PHE A 79 4.41 3.08 5.69
CA PHE A 79 4.42 4.47 6.14
C PHE A 79 3.11 4.83 6.85
N THR A 80 1.96 4.57 6.21
CA THR A 80 0.66 4.89 6.82
C THR A 80 0.43 4.14 8.12
N LEU A 81 0.90 2.87 8.24
CA LEU A 81 0.79 2.10 9.46
C LEU A 81 1.64 2.68 10.62
N ILE A 82 2.83 3.21 10.34
CA ILE A 82 3.67 3.82 11.37
C ILE A 82 3.02 5.07 11.95
N HIS A 83 2.49 5.95 11.09
CA HIS A 83 1.82 7.18 11.51
C HIS A 83 0.49 6.87 12.21
N ASP A 84 -0.27 5.90 11.72
CA ASP A 84 -1.47 5.37 12.37
C ASP A 84 -1.18 4.89 13.81
N ASP A 85 -0.12 4.08 13.99
CA ASP A 85 0.31 3.61 15.30
C ASP A 85 0.64 4.74 16.28
N ILE A 86 1.21 5.86 15.81
CA ILE A 86 1.48 7.04 16.65
C ILE A 86 0.16 7.71 17.07
N MET A 87 -0.75 7.92 16.11
CA MET A 87 -2.04 8.57 16.33
C MET A 87 -2.90 7.77 17.30
N ASP A 88 -2.96 6.45 17.12
CA ASP A 88 -3.73 5.52 17.95
C ASP A 88 -3.01 5.17 19.28
N LYS A 89 -1.76 5.64 19.48
CA LYS A 89 -0.90 5.28 20.62
C LYS A 89 -0.74 3.77 20.79
N ALA A 90 -0.82 3.03 19.70
CA ALA A 90 -0.83 1.57 19.67
C ALA A 90 0.51 1.01 20.20
N PRO A 91 0.51 0.15 21.24
CA PRO A 91 1.76 -0.38 21.80
C PRO A 91 2.38 -1.47 20.93
N LEU A 92 1.55 -2.22 20.22
CA LEU A 92 1.95 -3.39 19.44
C LEU A 92 1.32 -3.38 18.04
N ARG A 93 2.07 -3.87 17.05
CA ARG A 93 1.59 -4.22 15.72
C ARG A 93 2.05 -5.64 15.37
N ARG A 94 1.10 -6.52 15.03
CA ARG A 94 1.38 -7.95 14.74
C ARG A 94 2.19 -8.64 15.85
N GLY A 95 1.90 -8.31 17.10
CA GLY A 95 2.58 -8.87 18.28
C GLY A 95 3.96 -8.28 18.62
N LEU A 96 4.47 -7.35 17.80
CA LEU A 96 5.75 -6.67 18.03
C LEU A 96 5.53 -5.21 18.43
N GLN A 97 6.49 -4.63 19.16
CA GLN A 97 6.42 -3.22 19.53
C GLN A 97 6.33 -2.32 18.31
N THR A 98 5.47 -1.29 18.36
CA THR A 98 5.42 -0.24 17.35
C THR A 98 6.69 0.60 17.36
N VAL A 99 7.01 1.30 16.26
CA VAL A 99 8.25 2.08 16.15
C VAL A 99 8.36 3.12 17.27
N HIS A 100 7.27 3.86 17.55
CA HIS A 100 7.26 4.90 18.57
C HIS A 100 7.40 4.35 20.01
N LYS A 101 7.12 3.06 20.22
CA LYS A 101 7.36 2.39 21.52
C LYS A 101 8.77 1.81 21.64
N LYS A 102 9.32 1.32 20.53
CA LYS A 102 10.65 0.71 20.50
C LYS A 102 11.77 1.75 20.46
N TRP A 103 11.54 2.87 19.80
CA TRP A 103 12.43 4.05 19.75
C TRP A 103 11.75 5.23 20.46
N ASP A 104 11.19 6.16 19.70
CA ASP A 104 10.41 7.29 20.19
C ASP A 104 9.50 7.85 19.08
N ASN A 105 8.68 8.85 19.40
CA ASN A 105 7.77 9.48 18.44
C ASN A 105 8.51 10.18 17.29
N ASN A 106 9.64 10.86 17.57
CA ASN A 106 10.37 11.58 16.53
C ASN A 106 11.01 10.61 15.54
N ALA A 107 11.57 9.50 16.02
CA ALA A 107 12.09 8.43 15.19
C ALA A 107 10.99 7.83 14.32
N ALA A 108 9.78 7.61 14.86
CA ALA A 108 8.65 7.08 14.12
C ALA A 108 8.14 8.06 13.04
N ILE A 109 8.06 9.35 13.35
CA ILE A 109 7.68 10.39 12.37
C ILE A 109 8.70 10.44 11.23
N LEU A 110 9.99 10.58 11.53
CA LEU A 110 11.03 10.64 10.49
C LEU A 110 11.13 9.34 9.68
N CYS A 111 10.94 8.19 10.33
CA CYS A 111 10.86 6.91 9.66
C CYS A 111 9.74 6.92 8.60
N GLY A 112 8.53 7.32 8.99
CA GLY A 112 7.39 7.41 8.10
C GLY A 112 7.63 8.41 6.95
N ASP A 113 8.10 9.62 7.25
CA ASP A 113 8.39 10.64 6.23
C ASP A 113 9.42 10.16 5.21
N THR A 114 10.48 9.49 5.68
CA THR A 114 11.49 8.90 4.81
C THR A 114 10.89 7.81 3.91
N MET A 115 10.04 6.94 4.47
CA MET A 115 9.35 5.90 3.71
C MET A 115 8.37 6.48 2.68
N LEU A 116 7.70 7.60 2.99
CA LEU A 116 6.86 8.30 2.01
C LEU A 116 7.68 8.76 0.80
N VAL A 117 8.83 9.39 1.03
CA VAL A 117 9.73 9.81 -0.07
C VAL A 117 10.24 8.59 -0.85
N GLN A 118 10.63 7.51 -0.17
CA GLN A 118 11.06 6.28 -0.82
C GLN A 118 9.94 5.65 -1.66
N ALA A 119 8.69 5.69 -1.20
CA ALA A 119 7.57 5.19 -1.97
C ALA A 119 7.42 5.94 -3.30
N PHE A 120 7.54 7.26 -3.30
CA PHE A 120 7.56 8.07 -4.53
C PHE A 120 8.74 7.74 -5.44
N ASP A 121 9.94 7.54 -4.88
CA ASP A 121 11.12 7.16 -5.64
C ASP A 121 10.88 5.82 -6.37
N PHE A 122 10.40 4.80 -5.67
CA PHE A 122 10.09 3.49 -6.27
C PHE A 122 8.99 3.57 -7.33
N ILE A 123 7.91 4.29 -7.05
CA ILE A 123 6.78 4.44 -7.99
C ILE A 123 7.21 5.21 -9.24
N SER A 124 8.14 6.15 -9.12
CA SER A 124 8.65 6.91 -10.26
C SER A 124 9.58 6.12 -11.19
N GLN A 125 9.99 4.89 -10.82
CA GLN A 125 10.83 4.02 -11.63
C GLN A 125 10.06 3.21 -12.69
N VAL A 126 8.76 3.44 -12.86
CA VAL A 126 7.99 2.86 -13.96
C VAL A 126 8.41 3.45 -15.32
N ASP A 127 8.04 2.79 -16.40
CA ASP A 127 8.30 3.30 -17.76
C ASP A 127 7.79 4.73 -17.93
N ASN A 128 8.59 5.60 -18.52
CA ASN A 128 8.26 7.02 -18.73
C ASN A 128 6.89 7.24 -19.39
N LYS A 129 6.50 6.36 -20.31
CA LYS A 129 5.19 6.43 -21.00
C LYS A 129 4.00 6.30 -20.03
N ASN A 130 4.19 5.60 -18.91
CA ASN A 130 3.16 5.32 -17.91
C ASN A 130 3.26 6.22 -16.68
N LEU A 131 4.42 6.87 -16.47
CA LEU A 131 4.77 7.59 -15.24
C LEU A 131 3.68 8.59 -14.81
N ARG A 132 3.19 9.40 -15.74
CA ARG A 132 2.17 10.40 -15.41
C ARG A 132 0.87 9.77 -14.93
N MET A 133 0.38 8.73 -15.60
CA MET A 133 -0.85 8.04 -15.22
C MET A 133 -0.69 7.32 -13.88
N VAL A 134 0.43 6.66 -13.67
CA VAL A 134 0.73 5.96 -12.40
C VAL A 134 0.79 6.93 -11.24
N LEU A 135 1.48 8.06 -11.39
CA LEU A 135 1.54 9.10 -10.35
C LEU A 135 0.17 9.72 -10.08
N ASP A 136 -0.66 9.98 -11.11
CA ASP A 136 -2.00 10.52 -10.92
C ASP A 136 -2.90 9.55 -10.13
N VAL A 137 -2.83 8.25 -10.41
CA VAL A 137 -3.57 7.22 -9.66
C VAL A 137 -3.07 7.12 -8.23
N PHE A 138 -1.76 7.04 -8.04
CA PHE A 138 -1.16 6.92 -6.72
C PHE A 138 -1.44 8.15 -5.85
N ASN A 139 -1.23 9.36 -6.36
CA ASN A 139 -1.44 10.59 -5.61
C ASN A 139 -2.89 10.74 -5.16
N LYS A 140 -3.85 10.45 -6.05
CA LYS A 140 -5.28 10.47 -5.68
C LYS A 140 -5.61 9.47 -4.58
N ALA A 141 -5.03 8.27 -4.63
CA ALA A 141 -5.21 7.27 -3.58
C ALA A 141 -4.54 7.71 -2.27
N ALA A 142 -3.32 8.21 -2.32
CA ALA A 142 -2.57 8.68 -1.16
C ALA A 142 -3.30 9.80 -0.41
N ILE A 143 -3.83 10.79 -1.13
CA ILE A 143 -4.64 11.87 -0.53
C ILE A 143 -5.89 11.29 0.16
N LYS A 144 -6.62 10.39 -0.52
CA LYS A 144 -7.82 9.77 0.05
C LYS A 144 -7.51 8.94 1.29
N VAL A 145 -6.36 8.24 1.34
CA VAL A 145 -5.94 7.52 2.54
C VAL A 145 -5.76 8.47 3.71
N CYS A 146 -5.14 9.64 3.50
CA CYS A 146 -5.00 10.68 4.53
C CYS A 146 -6.37 11.24 4.96
N GLU A 147 -7.28 11.49 4.00
CA GLU A 147 -8.66 11.93 4.32
C GLU A 147 -9.41 10.88 5.13
N GLY A 148 -9.28 9.59 4.78
CA GLY A 148 -9.87 8.47 5.50
C GLY A 148 -9.35 8.36 6.92
N GLN A 149 -8.04 8.51 7.13
CA GLN A 149 -7.45 8.54 8.48
C GLN A 149 -7.93 9.72 9.31
N ASN A 150 -8.05 10.91 8.71
CA ASN A 150 -8.59 12.09 9.39
C ASN A 150 -10.05 11.87 9.83
N TRP A 151 -10.88 11.24 9.00
CA TRP A 151 -12.25 10.89 9.38
C TRP A 151 -12.29 9.87 10.50
N ASP A 152 -11.45 8.84 10.47
CA ASP A 152 -11.36 7.81 11.51
C ASP A 152 -11.08 8.46 12.88
N MET A 153 -10.07 9.32 12.96
CA MET A 153 -9.75 10.08 14.17
C MET A 153 -10.92 10.98 14.63
N ASN A 154 -11.59 11.64 13.70
CA ASN A 154 -12.74 12.50 14.04
C ASN A 154 -13.94 11.69 14.55
N PHE A 155 -14.15 10.47 14.04
CA PHE A 155 -15.24 9.59 14.44
C PHE A 155 -15.08 9.08 15.86
N GLU A 156 -13.86 8.97 16.39
CA GLU A 156 -13.62 8.65 17.81
C GLU A 156 -14.23 9.68 18.77
N GLN A 157 -14.41 10.93 18.31
CA GLN A 157 -14.97 12.02 19.11
C GLN A 157 -16.49 12.20 18.89
N ARG A 158 -17.11 11.41 18.00
CA ARG A 158 -18.51 11.54 17.61
C ARG A 158 -19.33 10.33 18.05
N GLN A 159 -20.57 10.56 18.51
CA GLN A 159 -21.55 9.51 18.85
C GLN A 159 -22.65 9.36 17.79
N ASP A 160 -22.64 10.19 16.76
CA ASP A 160 -23.69 10.31 15.74
C ASP A 160 -23.22 9.84 14.35
N VAL A 161 -22.14 9.06 14.29
CA VAL A 161 -21.57 8.55 13.01
C VAL A 161 -22.54 7.57 12.37
N THR A 162 -22.98 7.89 11.16
CA THR A 162 -23.86 7.02 10.37
C THR A 162 -23.07 5.87 9.73
N ILE A 163 -23.76 4.76 9.41
CA ILE A 163 -23.17 3.63 8.67
C ILE A 163 -22.60 4.10 7.33
N SER A 164 -23.27 5.03 6.65
CA SER A 164 -22.79 5.57 5.37
C SER A 164 -21.45 6.32 5.50
N GLU A 165 -21.32 7.17 6.53
CA GLU A 165 -20.07 7.88 6.83
C GLU A 165 -18.94 6.89 7.17
N TYR A 166 -19.26 5.90 8.01
CA TYR A 166 -18.30 4.86 8.40
C TYR A 166 -17.80 4.04 7.20
N LEU A 167 -18.71 3.60 6.32
CA LEU A 167 -18.31 2.88 5.10
C LEU A 167 -17.48 3.75 4.16
N LYS A 168 -17.78 5.05 4.08
CA LYS A 168 -17.00 6.00 3.28
C LYS A 168 -15.60 6.20 3.84
N MET A 169 -15.47 6.31 5.15
CA MET A 169 -14.18 6.39 5.83
C MET A 169 -13.33 5.14 5.54
N ILE A 170 -13.91 3.94 5.65
CA ILE A 170 -13.23 2.68 5.33
C ILE A 170 -12.81 2.63 3.87
N GLU A 171 -13.68 3.02 2.94
CA GLU A 171 -13.35 3.11 1.52
C GLU A 171 -12.07 3.94 1.33
N TYR A 172 -12.00 5.11 1.96
CA TYR A 172 -10.87 6.01 1.82
C TYR A 172 -9.62 5.51 2.54
N LYS A 173 -9.76 5.06 3.80
CA LYS A 173 -8.62 4.59 4.61
C LYS A 173 -7.98 3.33 4.01
N THR A 174 -8.76 2.45 3.35
CA THR A 174 -8.30 1.10 3.02
C THR A 174 -8.49 0.70 1.55
N SER A 175 -9.72 0.85 1.01
CA SER A 175 -10.07 0.28 -0.30
C SER A 175 -9.46 1.02 -1.47
N VAL A 176 -9.27 2.33 -1.36
CA VAL A 176 -8.72 3.15 -2.47
C VAL A 176 -7.28 2.77 -2.82
N LEU A 177 -6.44 2.42 -1.83
CA LEU A 177 -5.06 2.01 -2.11
C LEU A 177 -5.02 0.62 -2.76
N LEU A 178 -5.93 -0.27 -2.37
CA LEU A 178 -6.09 -1.59 -3.00
C LEU A 178 -6.51 -1.44 -4.48
N ALA A 179 -7.51 -0.58 -4.74
CA ALA A 179 -7.98 -0.25 -6.08
C ALA A 179 -6.87 0.37 -6.94
N ALA A 180 -6.11 1.31 -6.38
CA ALA A 180 -4.96 1.91 -7.05
C ALA A 180 -3.87 0.90 -7.37
N SER A 181 -3.62 -0.08 -6.49
CA SER A 181 -2.65 -1.16 -6.72
C SER A 181 -3.01 -1.96 -7.98
N LEU A 182 -4.27 -2.36 -8.13
CA LEU A 182 -4.75 -3.07 -9.30
C LEU A 182 -4.67 -2.19 -10.57
N GLN A 183 -5.07 -0.93 -10.49
CA GLN A 183 -5.04 -0.02 -11.63
C GLN A 183 -3.60 0.26 -12.09
N ILE A 184 -2.66 0.47 -11.17
CA ILE A 184 -1.24 0.69 -11.49
C ILE A 184 -0.65 -0.54 -12.18
N GLY A 185 -0.96 -1.75 -11.70
CA GLY A 185 -0.57 -2.98 -12.36
C GLY A 185 -1.10 -3.07 -13.79
N ALA A 186 -2.39 -2.76 -13.99
CA ALA A 186 -3.03 -2.75 -15.31
C ALA A 186 -2.40 -1.73 -16.27
N ILE A 187 -2.13 -0.50 -15.80
CA ILE A 187 -1.46 0.56 -16.59
C ILE A 187 -0.10 0.06 -17.10
N ASN A 188 0.71 -0.47 -16.20
CA ASN A 188 2.06 -0.94 -16.54
C ASN A 188 2.03 -2.21 -17.41
N GLY A 189 0.98 -3.03 -17.32
CA GLY A 189 0.75 -4.19 -18.17
C GLY A 189 0.28 -3.82 -19.57
N GLY A 190 -0.15 -2.58 -19.81
CA GLY A 190 -0.63 -2.11 -21.13
C GLY A 190 -2.14 -2.25 -21.33
N ALA A 191 -2.92 -2.32 -20.25
CA ALA A 191 -4.38 -2.34 -20.30
C ALA A 191 -4.95 -1.07 -20.95
N CYS A 192 -6.07 -1.19 -21.68
CA CYS A 192 -6.82 -0.02 -22.11
C CYS A 192 -7.55 0.65 -20.93
N ILE A 193 -8.01 1.90 -21.14
CA ILE A 193 -8.64 2.71 -20.08
C ILE A 193 -9.82 1.97 -19.42
N ASP A 194 -10.70 1.36 -20.21
CA ASP A 194 -11.86 0.64 -19.68
C ASP A 194 -11.44 -0.54 -18.77
N GLN A 195 -10.38 -1.26 -19.14
CA GLN A 195 -9.86 -2.36 -18.34
C GLN A 195 -9.24 -1.85 -17.03
N GLN A 196 -8.49 -0.73 -17.08
CA GLN A 196 -7.95 -0.08 -15.90
C GLN A 196 -9.06 0.34 -14.93
N ASP A 197 -10.15 0.93 -15.43
CA ASP A 197 -11.30 1.36 -14.64
C ASP A 197 -12.06 0.18 -14.03
N HIS A 198 -12.21 -0.93 -14.77
CA HIS A 198 -12.82 -2.13 -14.23
C HIS A 198 -12.02 -2.73 -13.07
N LEU A 199 -10.69 -2.80 -13.20
CA LEU A 199 -9.81 -3.30 -12.15
C LEU A 199 -9.79 -2.37 -10.93
N TYR A 200 -9.84 -1.06 -11.13
CA TYR A 200 -10.01 -0.10 -10.03
C TYR A 200 -11.33 -0.33 -9.26
N LYS A 201 -12.45 -0.44 -9.98
CA LYS A 201 -13.77 -0.70 -9.39
C LYS A 201 -13.80 -2.05 -8.66
N PHE A 202 -13.20 -3.08 -9.24
CA PHE A 202 -13.06 -4.39 -8.60
C PHE A 202 -12.32 -4.30 -7.27
N GLY A 203 -11.13 -3.65 -7.23
CA GLY A 203 -10.35 -3.48 -6.02
C GLY A 203 -11.08 -2.66 -4.94
N LYS A 204 -11.84 -1.64 -5.35
CA LYS A 204 -12.65 -0.85 -4.46
C LYS A 204 -13.74 -1.70 -3.78
N ASN A 205 -14.41 -2.57 -4.54
CA ASN A 205 -15.56 -3.32 -4.08
C ASN A 205 -15.18 -4.57 -3.24
N ILE A 206 -14.02 -5.17 -3.45
CA ILE A 206 -13.59 -6.36 -2.69
C ILE A 206 -13.69 -6.13 -1.18
N GLU A 207 -13.19 -5.02 -0.70
CA GLU A 207 -13.14 -4.75 0.73
C GLU A 207 -14.48 -4.26 1.29
N GLU A 208 -15.28 -3.58 0.50
CA GLU A 208 -16.64 -3.20 0.87
C GLU A 208 -17.53 -4.42 1.16
N VAL A 209 -17.45 -5.45 0.30
CA VAL A 209 -18.20 -6.69 0.49
C VAL A 209 -17.77 -7.39 1.77
N TYR A 210 -16.46 -7.53 1.99
CA TYR A 210 -15.94 -8.19 3.18
C TYR A 210 -16.37 -7.50 4.48
N LYS A 211 -16.35 -6.17 4.52
CA LYS A 211 -16.72 -5.40 5.72
C LYS A 211 -18.22 -5.29 5.92
N LYS A 212 -19.03 -5.23 4.86
CA LYS A 212 -20.49 -5.29 4.98
C LYS A 212 -20.98 -6.61 5.61
N GLU A 213 -20.27 -7.70 5.38
CA GLU A 213 -20.58 -8.98 6.03
C GLU A 213 -20.19 -9.00 7.51
N LEU A 214 -19.07 -8.34 7.88
CA LEU A 214 -18.67 -8.23 9.29
C LEU A 214 -19.61 -7.36 10.14
N ILE A 215 -20.27 -6.35 9.55
CA ILE A 215 -21.24 -5.49 10.24
C ILE A 215 -22.60 -6.18 10.42
N LYS A 216 -22.90 -7.21 9.64
CA LYS A 216 -24.18 -7.96 9.74
C LYS A 216 -24.17 -9.05 10.81
N ASN A 217 -23.01 -9.43 11.32
CA ASN A 217 -22.81 -10.41 12.40
C ASN A 217 -22.46 -9.73 13.72
#